data_6ce438eff176819e4c3181bb39110e61
#
_entry.id   6ce438eff176819e4c3181bb39110e61
#
_cell.length_a   1.000
_cell.length_b   1.000
_cell.length_c   1.000
_cell.angle_alpha   90.00
_cell.angle_beta   90.00
_cell.angle_gamma   90.00
#
_symmetry.space_group_name_H-M   'P 1'
#
loop_
_entity.id
_entity.type
_entity.pdbx_description
1 polymer ?
#
loop_
_entity_poly.entity_id
_entity_poly.type
_entity_poly.pdbx_seq_one_letter_code
_entity_poly.pdbx_strand_id
1 'polypeptide(L)'
;MISTTRGKDYIEKWGKKSFWSKYGLFSIVLTLIFMVLTMALLFWEAILVIGLPKSLAPSPLAAIGLPGINPFIPITYGIVAIIVAVVLHELSHGLQSANNDINIKSMGVLLFIVPIGAFVEPDEEKLAKSKRKIRMKVFSAGPSTNIVVSFVFLVLFILMVSLVSSPSNGALVTYSGNQSIKAGDLLLSIDGINVTSSSINYINIDPGKLVPLNLIRDSSIKQVYSISGLWVNNVLQGSPAYSAGIKDGEVLISINNILIRNYSYFNSFMENTTAGENIFLHFIFNGKDLYYNVTLIDKYKFYENYYPNYNSPSYKGKGFLGVSMAYMNSTFSDPKGIISMLSNPFSGGILQGFIFIITLPFIGLSPFPSYFQSVYLTPFSPILFWPIANIFYWIFWINLMLGLTNALPLLPLDGGYVLKDMISGLLERYKVMKNESIANGVSIALSLLVLFLILWQFIYPRIF
;
A
#
# COMPACT_ATOMS: atom_id res chain seq x y z
N MET A 1 31.05 -4.44 -11.56
CA MET A 1 31.44 -4.32 -10.15
C MET A 1 32.67 -3.41 -10.08
N ILE A 2 32.61 -2.36 -9.27
CA ILE A 2 33.75 -1.48 -9.01
C ILE A 2 34.09 -1.63 -7.52
N SER A 3 35.28 -2.17 -7.23
CA SER A 3 35.78 -2.36 -5.86
C SER A 3 36.89 -1.37 -5.52
N THR A 4 36.98 -1.01 -4.27
CA THR A 4 38.02 -0.13 -3.73
C THR A 4 38.37 -0.51 -2.30
N THR A 5 39.61 -0.22 -1.91
CA THR A 5 40.04 -0.26 -0.52
C THR A 5 40.02 1.12 0.14
N ARG A 6 39.77 2.17 -0.64
CA ARG A 6 39.65 3.55 -0.10
C ARG A 6 38.42 3.64 0.80
N GLY A 7 38.57 4.20 1.97
CA GLY A 7 37.49 4.30 2.98
C GLY A 7 37.44 3.17 4.00
N LYS A 8 38.16 2.05 3.78
CA LYS A 8 38.25 0.93 4.71
C LYS A 8 38.69 1.39 6.11
N ASP A 9 39.72 2.23 6.19
CA ASP A 9 40.23 2.74 7.45
C ASP A 9 39.18 3.55 8.24
N TYR A 10 38.30 4.25 7.54
CA TYR A 10 37.18 4.98 8.19
C TYR A 10 36.20 4.00 8.82
N ILE A 11 35.79 2.94 8.09
CA ILE A 11 34.86 1.94 8.61
C ILE A 11 35.50 1.21 9.80
N GLU A 12 36.77 0.82 9.71
CA GLU A 12 37.51 0.17 10.80
C GLU A 12 37.60 1.08 12.03
N LYS A 13 37.95 2.36 11.84
CA LYS A 13 38.04 3.34 12.93
C LYS A 13 36.68 3.61 13.59
N TRP A 14 35.63 3.79 12.78
CA TRP A 14 34.27 4.05 13.30
C TRP A 14 33.66 2.82 13.94
N GLY A 15 33.89 1.63 13.40
CA GLY A 15 33.43 0.36 13.95
C GLY A 15 33.98 0.07 15.35
N LYS A 16 35.18 0.56 15.70
CA LYS A 16 35.78 0.39 17.03
C LYS A 16 35.08 1.17 18.15
N LYS A 17 34.14 2.07 17.83
CA LYS A 17 33.38 2.81 18.86
C LYS A 17 32.50 1.87 19.68
N SER A 18 32.41 2.11 20.99
CA SER A 18 31.63 1.31 21.93
C SER A 18 30.12 1.23 21.60
N PHE A 19 29.59 2.20 20.87
CA PHE A 19 28.23 2.22 20.36
C PHE A 19 27.91 0.95 19.57
N TRP A 20 28.78 0.51 18.67
CA TRP A 20 28.54 -0.67 17.82
C TRP A 20 28.48 -1.98 18.59
N SER A 21 29.16 -2.08 19.74
CA SER A 21 29.06 -3.26 20.60
C SER A 21 27.66 -3.41 21.19
N LYS A 22 27.03 -2.29 21.63
CA LYS A 22 25.65 -2.27 22.15
C LYS A 22 24.66 -2.43 21.02
N TYR A 23 24.87 -1.73 19.90
CA TYR A 23 24.05 -1.81 18.71
C TYR A 23 23.97 -3.26 18.17
N GLY A 24 25.08 -4.01 18.14
CA GLY A 24 25.06 -5.40 17.69
C GLY A 24 24.19 -6.33 18.56
N LEU A 25 24.05 -6.09 19.85
CA LEU A 25 23.09 -6.82 20.69
C LEU A 25 21.65 -6.41 20.40
N PHE A 26 21.40 -5.12 20.28
CA PHE A 26 20.10 -4.57 19.89
C PHE A 26 19.67 -5.11 18.52
N SER A 27 20.59 -5.16 17.54
CA SER A 27 20.34 -5.69 16.19
C SER A 27 19.87 -7.14 16.20
N ILE A 28 20.48 -8.01 17.01
CA ILE A 28 20.02 -9.41 17.13
C ILE A 28 18.57 -9.45 17.59
N VAL A 29 18.24 -8.72 18.66
CA VAL A 29 16.90 -8.73 19.23
C VAL A 29 15.88 -8.18 18.21
N LEU A 30 16.21 -7.05 17.57
CA LEU A 30 15.34 -6.41 16.60
C LEU A 30 15.08 -7.33 15.39
N THR A 31 16.13 -7.92 14.83
CA THR A 31 16.03 -8.87 13.70
C THR A 31 15.16 -10.07 14.06
N LEU A 32 15.32 -10.65 15.27
CA LEU A 32 14.50 -11.79 15.71
C LEU A 32 13.02 -11.40 15.89
N ILE A 33 12.74 -10.23 16.46
CA ILE A 33 11.35 -9.72 16.57
C ILE A 33 10.73 -9.60 15.19
N PHE A 34 11.42 -8.95 14.26
CA PHE A 34 10.88 -8.75 12.91
C PHE A 34 10.85 -10.03 12.08
N MET A 35 11.76 -10.99 12.32
CA MET A 35 11.67 -12.33 11.77
C MET A 35 10.35 -13.02 12.14
N VAL A 36 9.98 -13.00 13.42
CA VAL A 36 8.71 -13.59 13.89
C VAL A 36 7.51 -12.86 13.31
N LEU A 37 7.53 -11.51 13.32
CA LEU A 37 6.45 -10.70 12.75
C LEU A 37 6.28 -10.94 11.24
N THR A 38 7.36 -10.99 10.49
CA THR A 38 7.32 -11.20 9.03
C THR A 38 6.82 -12.61 8.71
N MET A 39 7.25 -13.63 9.47
CA MET A 39 6.72 -14.99 9.34
C MET A 39 5.22 -15.04 9.63
N ALA A 40 4.77 -14.39 10.69
CA ALA A 40 3.35 -14.32 11.03
C ALA A 40 2.53 -13.63 9.90
N LEU A 41 3.06 -12.55 9.31
CA LEU A 41 2.44 -11.88 8.17
C LEU A 41 2.36 -12.80 6.93
N LEU A 42 3.44 -13.52 6.59
CA LEU A 42 3.44 -14.45 5.46
C LEU A 42 2.39 -15.57 5.63
N PHE A 43 2.26 -16.11 6.85
CA PHE A 43 1.21 -17.10 7.14
C PHE A 43 -0.18 -16.49 7.01
N TRP A 44 -0.37 -15.28 7.53
CA TRP A 44 -1.65 -14.56 7.44
C TRP A 44 -2.03 -14.30 5.99
N GLU A 45 -1.11 -13.81 5.18
CA GLU A 45 -1.31 -13.57 3.75
C GLU A 45 -1.61 -14.86 2.98
N ALA A 46 -0.92 -15.96 3.32
CA ALA A 46 -1.18 -17.27 2.72
C ALA A 46 -2.60 -17.80 3.01
N ILE A 47 -3.19 -17.44 4.14
CA ILE A 47 -4.58 -17.74 4.48
C ILE A 47 -5.53 -16.81 3.72
N LEU A 48 -5.24 -15.51 3.70
CA LEU A 48 -6.10 -14.52 3.03
C LEU A 48 -6.25 -14.76 1.54
N VAL A 49 -5.21 -15.29 0.90
CA VAL A 49 -5.22 -15.57 -0.55
C VAL A 49 -6.18 -16.71 -0.91
N ILE A 50 -6.55 -17.56 0.08
CA ILE A 50 -7.53 -18.61 -0.09
C ILE A 50 -8.92 -17.96 -0.24
N GLY A 51 -9.51 -18.06 -1.42
CA GLY A 51 -10.81 -17.44 -1.72
C GLY A 51 -10.73 -16.06 -2.38
N LEU A 52 -9.52 -15.60 -2.76
CA LEU A 52 -9.41 -14.45 -3.64
C LEU A 52 -9.83 -14.82 -5.07
N PRO A 53 -10.71 -14.04 -5.72
CA PRO A 53 -11.03 -14.21 -7.13
C PRO A 53 -9.77 -14.08 -8.00
N LYS A 54 -9.71 -14.83 -9.12
CA LYS A 54 -8.58 -14.76 -10.08
C LYS A 54 -8.27 -13.34 -10.57
N SER A 55 -9.30 -12.52 -10.70
CA SER A 55 -9.18 -11.09 -11.10
C SER A 55 -8.42 -10.22 -10.10
N LEU A 56 -8.36 -10.63 -8.82
CA LEU A 56 -7.66 -9.91 -7.74
C LEU A 56 -6.31 -10.56 -7.39
N ALA A 57 -5.87 -11.57 -8.15
CA ALA A 57 -4.60 -12.24 -7.91
C ALA A 57 -3.43 -11.24 -8.00
N PRO A 58 -2.55 -11.15 -6.99
CA PRO A 58 -1.44 -10.21 -6.99
C PRO A 58 -0.48 -10.48 -8.15
N SER A 59 0.01 -9.41 -8.81
CA SER A 59 0.98 -9.54 -9.88
C SER A 59 2.32 -10.05 -9.34
N PRO A 60 2.96 -11.08 -9.93
CA PRO A 60 4.30 -11.50 -9.54
C PRO A 60 5.34 -10.40 -9.64
N LEU A 61 5.16 -9.42 -10.54
CA LEU A 61 6.06 -8.26 -10.67
C LEU A 61 6.03 -7.37 -9.43
N ALA A 62 4.92 -7.37 -8.68
CA ALA A 62 4.80 -6.62 -7.42
C ALA A 62 5.70 -7.19 -6.30
N ALA A 63 6.11 -8.46 -6.39
CA ALA A 63 7.05 -9.06 -5.44
C ALA A 63 8.51 -8.62 -5.68
N ILE A 64 8.81 -8.07 -6.85
CA ILE A 64 10.16 -7.65 -7.21
C ILE A 64 10.40 -6.25 -6.67
N GLY A 65 11.31 -6.09 -5.71
CA GLY A 65 11.61 -4.80 -5.07
C GLY A 65 12.41 -3.81 -5.94
N LEU A 66 12.35 -3.91 -7.28
CA LEU A 66 13.15 -3.08 -8.19
C LEU A 66 12.29 -2.00 -8.87
N PRO A 67 12.71 -0.71 -8.79
CA PRO A 67 12.07 0.37 -9.52
C PRO A 67 12.05 0.11 -11.02
N GLY A 68 10.91 0.40 -11.67
CA GLY A 68 10.70 0.18 -13.09
C GLY A 68 10.29 -1.26 -13.48
N ILE A 69 10.45 -2.24 -12.60
CA ILE A 69 9.91 -3.60 -12.73
C ILE A 69 8.63 -3.72 -11.89
N ASN A 70 8.70 -3.33 -10.62
CA ASN A 70 7.53 -3.24 -9.77
C ASN A 70 6.67 -2.03 -10.18
N PRO A 71 5.40 -2.25 -10.57
CA PRO A 71 4.52 -1.18 -11.05
C PRO A 71 4.20 -0.11 -9.99
N PHE A 72 4.37 -0.43 -8.71
CA PHE A 72 4.08 0.47 -7.61
C PHE A 72 5.29 1.32 -7.19
N ILE A 73 6.52 0.93 -7.55
CA ILE A 73 7.74 1.64 -7.15
C ILE A 73 8.14 2.64 -8.26
N PRO A 74 8.02 3.95 -8.02
CA PRO A 74 8.40 4.96 -8.99
C PRO A 74 9.92 4.94 -9.23
N ILE A 75 10.34 5.03 -10.48
CA ILE A 75 11.76 4.90 -10.87
C ILE A 75 12.62 5.93 -10.13
N THR A 76 12.22 7.20 -10.14
CA THR A 76 13.03 8.30 -9.59
C THR A 76 13.24 8.18 -8.08
N TYR A 77 12.17 8.10 -7.30
CA TYR A 77 12.22 7.99 -5.84
C TYR A 77 12.75 6.62 -5.40
N GLY A 78 12.39 5.57 -6.12
CA GLY A 78 12.80 4.20 -5.84
C GLY A 78 14.31 4.00 -5.97
N ILE A 79 14.96 4.58 -7.00
CA ILE A 79 16.41 4.50 -7.16
C ILE A 79 17.11 5.18 -5.97
N VAL A 80 16.68 6.39 -5.58
CA VAL A 80 17.26 7.09 -4.43
C VAL A 80 17.09 6.27 -3.16
N ALA A 81 15.90 5.73 -2.95
CA ALA A 81 15.58 4.95 -1.75
C ALA A 81 16.39 3.63 -1.68
N ILE A 82 16.55 2.91 -2.80
CA ILE A 82 17.37 1.69 -2.85
C ILE A 82 18.84 2.00 -2.58
N ILE A 83 19.39 3.05 -3.18
CA ILE A 83 20.79 3.43 -2.91
C ILE A 83 20.98 3.68 -1.41
N VAL A 84 20.11 4.47 -0.77
CA VAL A 84 20.18 4.71 0.67
C VAL A 84 20.05 3.41 1.46
N ALA A 85 19.08 2.58 1.12
CA ALA A 85 18.81 1.33 1.84
C ALA A 85 19.97 0.35 1.77
N VAL A 86 20.52 0.10 0.58
CA VAL A 86 21.59 -0.87 0.37
C VAL A 86 22.91 -0.34 0.94
N VAL A 87 23.25 0.94 0.74
CA VAL A 87 24.48 1.52 1.29
C VAL A 87 24.50 1.43 2.81
N LEU A 88 23.41 1.79 3.49
CA LEU A 88 23.34 1.74 4.95
C LEU A 88 23.33 0.30 5.48
N HIS A 89 22.68 -0.61 4.76
CA HIS A 89 22.69 -2.05 5.05
C HIS A 89 24.12 -2.61 5.06
N GLU A 90 24.83 -2.47 3.95
CA GLU A 90 26.18 -2.98 3.77
C GLU A 90 27.19 -2.30 4.71
N LEU A 91 27.06 -0.98 4.86
CA LEU A 91 27.93 -0.24 5.79
C LEU A 91 27.77 -0.75 7.22
N SER A 92 26.57 -1.13 7.65
CA SER A 92 26.34 -1.62 9.00
C SER A 92 26.95 -3.02 9.23
N HIS A 93 26.95 -3.89 8.21
CA HIS A 93 27.72 -5.16 8.25
C HIS A 93 29.21 -4.89 8.41
N GLY A 94 29.76 -3.95 7.65
CA GLY A 94 31.17 -3.55 7.75
C GLY A 94 31.54 -3.00 9.12
N LEU A 95 30.74 -2.08 9.65
CA LEU A 95 30.97 -1.46 10.96
C LEU A 95 30.90 -2.50 12.09
N GLN A 96 29.95 -3.44 11.98
CA GLN A 96 29.79 -4.49 12.97
C GLN A 96 30.92 -5.55 12.87
N SER A 97 31.41 -5.83 11.66
CA SER A 97 32.60 -6.68 11.44
C SER A 97 33.83 -6.05 12.07
N ALA A 98 34.08 -4.78 11.79
CA ALA A 98 35.21 -4.04 12.36
C ALA A 98 35.15 -3.93 13.89
N ASN A 99 33.93 -3.82 14.48
CA ASN A 99 33.74 -3.84 15.93
C ASN A 99 34.21 -5.15 16.59
N ASN A 100 34.10 -6.25 15.87
CA ASN A 100 34.46 -7.60 16.35
C ASN A 100 35.82 -8.12 15.79
N ASP A 101 36.69 -7.20 15.40
CA ASP A 101 38.05 -7.51 14.90
C ASP A 101 38.09 -8.34 13.59
N ILE A 102 37.00 -8.30 12.80
CA ILE A 102 36.95 -8.92 11.48
C ILE A 102 37.32 -7.85 10.45
N ASN A 103 38.40 -8.07 9.73
CA ASN A 103 38.95 -7.14 8.76
C ASN A 103 38.00 -7.04 7.55
N ILE A 104 37.97 -5.88 6.93
CA ILE A 104 37.24 -5.66 5.66
C ILE A 104 38.26 -5.86 4.52
N LYS A 105 37.96 -6.76 3.58
CA LYS A 105 38.80 -7.01 2.40
C LYS A 105 38.61 -5.93 1.35
N SER A 106 37.36 -5.68 0.97
CA SER A 106 37.03 -4.68 -0.03
C SER A 106 35.63 -4.07 0.22
N MET A 107 35.36 -2.98 -0.46
CA MET A 107 34.03 -2.37 -0.52
C MET A 107 33.80 -1.83 -1.94
N GLY A 108 32.57 -1.65 -2.32
CA GLY A 108 32.30 -1.17 -3.68
C GLY A 108 30.84 -1.04 -4.02
N VAL A 109 30.61 -0.79 -5.30
CA VAL A 109 29.27 -0.60 -5.87
C VAL A 109 29.05 -1.61 -6.99
N LEU A 110 27.88 -2.22 -6.97
CA LEU A 110 27.39 -3.05 -8.05
C LEU A 110 26.68 -2.15 -9.06
N LEU A 111 27.26 -2.09 -10.27
CA LEU A 111 26.68 -1.35 -11.38
C LEU A 111 26.10 -2.34 -12.39
N PHE A 112 24.89 -2.05 -12.84
CA PHE A 112 24.32 -2.67 -14.04
C PHE A 112 24.19 -1.59 -15.12
N ILE A 113 23.09 -0.89 -15.22
CA ILE A 113 22.95 0.35 -16.02
C ILE A 113 23.00 1.55 -15.06
N VAL A 114 22.46 1.36 -13.85
CA VAL A 114 22.52 2.29 -12.73
C VAL A 114 23.19 1.57 -11.54
N PRO A 115 23.61 2.29 -10.48
CA PRO A 115 24.01 1.65 -9.24
C PRO A 115 22.82 0.86 -8.66
N ILE A 116 22.93 -0.46 -8.63
CA ILE A 116 21.89 -1.36 -8.14
C ILE A 116 22.18 -1.91 -6.76
N GLY A 117 23.42 -1.73 -6.27
CA GLY A 117 23.83 -2.24 -4.96
C GLY A 117 25.16 -1.67 -4.52
N ALA A 118 25.41 -1.78 -3.23
CA ALA A 118 26.71 -1.61 -2.62
C ALA A 118 27.12 -2.95 -1.98
N PHE A 119 28.38 -3.08 -1.63
CA PHE A 119 28.85 -4.20 -0.84
C PHE A 119 30.02 -3.77 0.03
N VAL A 120 30.10 -4.38 1.19
CA VAL A 120 31.27 -4.36 2.07
C VAL A 120 31.64 -5.81 2.35
N GLU A 121 32.82 -6.22 1.92
CA GLU A 121 33.28 -7.59 1.99
C GLU A 121 34.12 -7.79 3.25
N PRO A 122 33.57 -8.39 4.33
CA PRO A 122 34.35 -8.80 5.49
C PRO A 122 35.20 -10.02 5.14
N ASP A 123 36.21 -10.31 5.96
CA ASP A 123 36.94 -11.55 5.87
C ASP A 123 36.03 -12.73 6.25
N GLU A 124 35.50 -13.40 5.22
CA GLU A 124 34.52 -14.51 5.37
C GLU A 124 35.14 -15.69 6.17
N GLU A 125 36.41 -16.00 5.99
CA GLU A 125 37.04 -17.10 6.70
C GLU A 125 37.12 -16.79 8.21
N LYS A 126 37.50 -15.56 8.54
CA LYS A 126 37.56 -15.10 9.93
C LYS A 126 36.16 -14.97 10.54
N LEU A 127 35.16 -14.52 9.75
CA LEU A 127 33.79 -14.46 10.18
C LEU A 127 33.24 -15.87 10.45
N ALA A 128 33.46 -16.84 9.56
CA ALA A 128 32.99 -18.21 9.70
C ALA A 128 33.58 -18.90 10.95
N LYS A 129 34.85 -18.63 11.27
CA LYS A 129 35.52 -19.14 12.46
C LYS A 129 35.17 -18.40 13.76
N SER A 130 34.44 -17.30 13.69
CA SER A 130 34.05 -16.48 14.84
C SER A 130 33.01 -17.17 15.73
N LYS A 131 32.91 -16.71 16.99
CA LYS A 131 31.84 -17.14 17.90
C LYS A 131 30.48 -16.83 17.29
N ARG A 132 29.48 -17.73 17.44
CA ARG A 132 28.10 -17.56 16.93
C ARG A 132 27.52 -16.18 17.23
N LYS A 133 27.66 -15.70 18.48
CA LYS A 133 27.19 -14.38 18.88
C LYS A 133 27.78 -13.24 18.03
N ILE A 134 29.02 -13.37 17.57
CA ILE A 134 29.67 -12.38 16.69
C ILE A 134 29.03 -12.45 15.31
N ARG A 135 28.89 -13.65 14.73
CA ARG A 135 28.23 -13.84 13.44
C ARG A 135 26.80 -13.29 13.44
N MET A 136 26.02 -13.64 14.48
CA MET A 136 24.67 -13.09 14.65
C MET A 136 24.65 -11.56 14.70
N LYS A 137 25.59 -10.92 15.40
CA LYS A 137 25.71 -9.45 15.41
C LYS A 137 25.97 -8.88 14.01
N VAL A 138 26.88 -9.52 13.25
CA VAL A 138 27.23 -9.07 11.90
C VAL A 138 26.02 -9.22 10.97
N PHE A 139 25.44 -10.42 10.89
CA PHE A 139 24.28 -10.65 10.02
C PHE A 139 23.04 -9.87 10.43
N SER A 140 22.80 -9.62 11.71
CA SER A 140 21.65 -8.80 12.13
C SER A 140 21.83 -7.30 11.88
N ALA A 141 23.05 -6.82 11.62
CA ALA A 141 23.33 -5.39 11.51
C ALA A 141 22.62 -4.75 10.31
N GLY A 142 22.64 -5.40 9.15
CA GLY A 142 21.98 -4.94 7.93
C GLY A 142 20.47 -4.77 8.08
N PRO A 143 19.74 -5.86 8.33
CA PRO A 143 18.29 -5.81 8.49
C PRO A 143 17.84 -4.80 9.56
N SER A 144 18.49 -4.82 10.73
CA SER A 144 18.13 -3.91 11.82
C SER A 144 18.38 -2.44 11.50
N THR A 145 19.46 -2.11 10.77
CA THR A 145 19.72 -0.75 10.33
C THR A 145 18.64 -0.26 9.38
N ASN A 146 18.24 -1.08 8.43
CA ASN A 146 17.15 -0.72 7.52
C ASN A 146 15.85 -0.50 8.27
N ILE A 147 15.51 -1.34 9.24
CA ILE A 147 14.32 -1.16 10.06
C ILE A 147 14.39 0.16 10.86
N VAL A 148 15.52 0.45 11.51
CA VAL A 148 15.70 1.72 12.26
C VAL A 148 15.60 2.93 11.33
N VAL A 149 16.27 2.89 10.17
CA VAL A 149 16.22 3.97 9.17
C VAL A 149 14.80 4.16 8.66
N SER A 150 14.05 3.09 8.43
CA SER A 150 12.65 3.20 8.01
C SER A 150 11.83 3.98 9.03
N PHE A 151 11.91 3.68 10.32
CA PHE A 151 11.18 4.43 11.33
C PHE A 151 11.60 5.90 11.43
N VAL A 152 12.88 6.21 11.28
CA VAL A 152 13.35 7.60 11.25
C VAL A 152 12.71 8.35 10.07
N PHE A 153 12.73 7.77 8.87
CA PHE A 153 12.15 8.41 7.69
C PHE A 153 10.61 8.45 7.71
N LEU A 154 9.95 7.49 8.38
CA LEU A 154 8.51 7.58 8.65
C LEU A 154 8.17 8.80 9.51
N VAL A 155 8.93 9.02 10.57
CA VAL A 155 8.73 10.21 11.42
C VAL A 155 8.99 11.51 10.63
N LEU A 156 10.05 11.56 9.84
CA LEU A 156 10.34 12.72 8.98
C LEU A 156 9.23 12.96 7.95
N PHE A 157 8.68 11.90 7.35
CA PHE A 157 7.54 11.99 6.44
C PHE A 157 6.30 12.55 7.12
N ILE A 158 5.93 12.02 8.29
CA ILE A 158 4.77 12.48 9.07
C ILE A 158 4.94 13.94 9.46
N LEU A 159 6.11 14.33 9.97
CA LEU A 159 6.41 15.71 10.30
C LEU A 159 6.32 16.64 9.08
N MET A 160 6.82 16.19 7.93
CA MET A 160 6.74 16.95 6.69
C MET A 160 5.29 17.18 6.26
N VAL A 161 4.46 16.13 6.26
CA VAL A 161 3.05 16.23 5.88
C VAL A 161 2.24 17.04 6.90
N SER A 162 2.61 17.02 8.19
CA SER A 162 1.92 17.83 9.22
C SER A 162 2.06 19.34 9.02
N LEU A 163 3.03 19.79 8.21
CA LEU A 163 3.19 21.20 7.85
C LEU A 163 2.25 21.66 6.74
N VAL A 164 1.52 20.74 6.11
CA VAL A 164 0.61 21.04 5.00
C VAL A 164 -0.69 21.62 5.51
N SER A 165 -1.14 22.73 4.91
CA SER A 165 -2.44 23.31 5.18
C SER A 165 -3.47 22.87 4.15
N SER A 166 -4.61 22.39 4.64
CA SER A 166 -5.72 21.93 3.80
C SER A 166 -6.77 23.04 3.61
N PRO A 167 -7.44 23.07 2.45
CA PRO A 167 -8.64 23.90 2.28
C PRO A 167 -9.67 23.61 3.37
N SER A 168 -10.37 24.65 3.82
CA SER A 168 -11.37 24.52 4.89
C SER A 168 -12.71 23.94 4.39
N ASN A 169 -13.04 24.18 3.13
CA ASN A 169 -14.33 23.86 2.54
C ASN A 169 -14.16 23.18 1.16
N GLY A 170 -15.18 22.44 0.75
CA GLY A 170 -15.23 21.78 -0.55
C GLY A 170 -15.07 20.27 -0.46
N ALA A 171 -15.28 19.62 -1.59
CA ALA A 171 -15.10 18.18 -1.78
C ALA A 171 -13.99 17.94 -2.80
N LEU A 172 -12.92 17.27 -2.40
CA LEU A 172 -11.83 16.91 -3.30
C LEU A 172 -12.26 15.75 -4.20
N VAL A 173 -12.19 15.94 -5.49
CA VAL A 173 -12.43 14.91 -6.48
C VAL A 173 -11.21 14.00 -6.56
N THR A 174 -11.32 12.76 -6.14
CA THR A 174 -10.24 11.78 -6.18
C THR A 174 -10.30 10.91 -7.43
N TYR A 175 -11.48 10.70 -7.99
CA TYR A 175 -11.69 10.02 -9.26
C TYR A 175 -12.88 10.67 -9.99
N SER A 176 -12.82 10.75 -11.30
CA SER A 176 -13.95 11.16 -12.14
C SER A 176 -13.97 10.45 -13.48
N GLY A 177 -15.10 9.83 -13.81
CA GLY A 177 -15.47 9.40 -15.16
C GLY A 177 -16.27 10.46 -15.91
N ASN A 178 -16.47 11.65 -15.32
CA ASN A 178 -17.18 12.78 -15.91
C ASN A 178 -16.21 13.65 -16.73
N GLN A 179 -16.64 14.09 -17.92
CA GLN A 179 -15.76 14.90 -18.80
C GLN A 179 -15.54 16.33 -18.26
N SER A 180 -16.48 16.88 -17.49
CA SER A 180 -16.39 18.25 -16.97
C SER A 180 -15.60 18.36 -15.66
N ILE A 181 -15.56 17.27 -14.88
CA ILE A 181 -14.93 17.20 -13.57
C ILE A 181 -13.67 16.35 -13.69
N LYS A 182 -12.57 16.74 -13.04
CA LYS A 182 -11.30 16.01 -13.09
C LYS A 182 -10.82 15.65 -11.69
N ALA A 183 -10.09 14.57 -11.56
CA ALA A 183 -9.35 14.28 -10.32
C ALA A 183 -8.46 15.49 -9.99
N GLY A 184 -8.51 15.93 -8.72
CA GLY A 184 -7.83 17.13 -8.25
C GLY A 184 -8.65 18.40 -8.23
N ASP A 185 -9.84 18.40 -8.81
CA ASP A 185 -10.76 19.52 -8.62
C ASP A 185 -11.21 19.57 -7.16
N LEU A 186 -11.21 20.76 -6.58
CA LEU A 186 -11.89 21.01 -5.30
C LEU A 186 -13.26 21.62 -5.59
N LEU A 187 -14.30 20.82 -5.52
CA LEU A 187 -15.66 21.22 -5.75
C LEU A 187 -16.19 22.06 -4.57
N LEU A 188 -16.57 23.30 -4.82
CA LEU A 188 -17.04 24.25 -3.80
C LEU A 188 -18.55 24.30 -3.72
N SER A 189 -19.23 24.34 -4.88
CA SER A 189 -20.69 24.36 -4.95
C SER A 189 -21.24 23.67 -6.20
N ILE A 190 -22.47 23.20 -6.09
CA ILE A 190 -23.30 22.62 -7.16
C ILE A 190 -24.60 23.40 -7.19
N ASP A 191 -24.93 24.03 -8.31
CA ASP A 191 -26.14 24.85 -8.49
C ASP A 191 -26.31 25.90 -7.37
N GLY A 192 -25.24 26.57 -6.98
CA GLY A 192 -25.19 27.54 -5.89
C GLY A 192 -25.18 26.96 -4.46
N ILE A 193 -25.39 25.66 -4.30
CA ILE A 193 -25.37 24.99 -2.99
C ILE A 193 -23.93 24.62 -2.64
N ASN A 194 -23.40 25.14 -1.53
CA ASN A 194 -22.05 24.76 -1.04
C ASN A 194 -22.01 23.28 -0.67
N VAL A 195 -20.93 22.60 -1.06
CA VAL A 195 -20.78 21.16 -0.85
C VAL A 195 -19.53 20.82 -0.06
N THR A 196 -19.61 19.70 0.63
CA THR A 196 -18.49 18.96 1.24
C THR A 196 -18.56 17.51 0.78
N SER A 197 -17.54 16.73 1.01
CA SER A 197 -17.54 15.30 0.65
C SER A 197 -18.72 14.52 1.23
N SER A 198 -19.16 14.85 2.44
CA SER A 198 -20.30 14.21 3.10
C SER A 198 -21.63 14.74 2.60
N SER A 199 -21.78 16.06 2.33
CA SER A 199 -23.06 16.65 1.94
C SER A 199 -23.51 16.24 0.53
N ILE A 200 -22.60 15.86 -0.36
CA ILE A 200 -22.94 15.42 -1.72
C ILE A 200 -23.88 14.21 -1.73
N ASN A 201 -23.77 13.31 -0.76
CA ASN A 201 -24.65 12.14 -0.64
C ASN A 201 -26.11 12.50 -0.30
N TYR A 202 -26.36 13.72 0.15
CA TYR A 202 -27.66 14.23 0.58
C TYR A 202 -28.14 15.42 -0.25
N ILE A 203 -27.43 15.80 -1.31
CA ILE A 203 -27.75 16.96 -2.12
C ILE A 203 -29.12 16.80 -2.74
N ASN A 204 -29.94 17.88 -2.68
CA ASN A 204 -31.35 17.87 -3.15
C ASN A 204 -31.49 18.66 -4.45
N ILE A 205 -30.92 18.14 -5.52
CA ILE A 205 -31.03 18.70 -6.88
C ILE A 205 -31.70 17.64 -7.77
N ASP A 206 -32.66 18.06 -8.60
CA ASP A 206 -33.33 17.13 -9.51
C ASP A 206 -32.33 16.50 -10.47
N PRO A 207 -32.35 15.18 -10.68
CA PRO A 207 -31.44 14.49 -11.57
C PRO A 207 -31.72 14.82 -13.04
N GLY A 208 -30.71 14.71 -13.88
CA GLY A 208 -30.84 14.96 -15.33
C GLY A 208 -30.74 16.43 -15.73
N LYS A 209 -30.61 17.37 -14.79
CA LYS A 209 -30.45 18.80 -15.10
C LYS A 209 -28.97 19.14 -15.35
N LEU A 210 -28.73 20.01 -16.32
CA LEU A 210 -27.44 20.63 -16.52
C LEU A 210 -27.27 21.76 -15.50
N VAL A 211 -26.33 21.58 -14.54
CA VAL A 211 -26.13 22.51 -13.43
C VAL A 211 -24.71 23.09 -13.43
N PRO A 212 -24.55 24.35 -12.97
CA PRO A 212 -23.25 24.98 -12.80
C PRO A 212 -22.53 24.42 -11.57
N LEU A 213 -21.25 24.17 -11.70
CA LEU A 213 -20.33 23.73 -10.65
C LEU A 213 -19.27 24.79 -10.48
N ASN A 214 -19.06 25.30 -9.27
CA ASN A 214 -17.91 26.12 -8.96
C ASN A 214 -16.85 25.25 -8.29
N LEU A 215 -15.65 25.24 -8.84
CA LEU A 215 -14.53 24.41 -8.38
C LEU A 215 -13.22 25.17 -8.48
N ILE A 216 -12.23 24.75 -7.68
CA ILE A 216 -10.84 25.18 -7.85
C ILE A 216 -10.14 24.11 -8.69
N ARG A 217 -9.52 24.54 -9.79
CA ARG A 217 -8.68 23.75 -10.68
C ARG A 217 -7.45 24.58 -11.02
N ASP A 218 -6.25 24.01 -10.89
CA ASP A 218 -4.97 24.69 -11.15
C ASP A 218 -4.87 26.03 -10.38
N SER A 219 -5.22 26.01 -9.10
CA SER A 219 -5.21 27.16 -8.17
C SER A 219 -6.13 28.33 -8.59
N SER A 220 -7.06 28.12 -9.51
CA SER A 220 -8.01 29.11 -9.98
C SER A 220 -9.45 28.63 -9.84
N ILE A 221 -10.36 29.57 -9.49
CA ILE A 221 -11.81 29.26 -9.45
C ILE A 221 -12.30 29.18 -10.89
N LYS A 222 -12.98 28.08 -11.22
CA LYS A 222 -13.59 27.83 -12.53
C LYS A 222 -15.04 27.44 -12.34
N GLN A 223 -15.87 27.87 -13.29
CA GLN A 223 -17.24 27.39 -13.41
C GLN A 223 -17.30 26.41 -14.59
N VAL A 224 -17.81 25.22 -14.32
CA VAL A 224 -18.07 24.18 -15.34
C VAL A 224 -19.49 23.68 -15.20
N TYR A 225 -19.99 22.94 -16.19
CA TYR A 225 -21.37 22.44 -16.19
C TYR A 225 -21.35 20.91 -16.25
N SER A 226 -22.24 20.27 -15.50
CA SER A 226 -22.42 18.82 -15.53
C SER A 226 -23.90 18.45 -15.33
N ILE A 227 -24.25 17.25 -15.78
CA ILE A 227 -25.58 16.70 -15.52
C ILE A 227 -25.63 16.19 -14.08
N SER A 228 -26.60 16.70 -13.30
CA SER A 228 -26.85 16.28 -11.93
C SER A 228 -27.41 14.87 -11.86
N GLY A 229 -27.12 14.15 -10.74
CA GLY A 229 -27.71 12.86 -10.46
C GLY A 229 -26.67 11.74 -10.28
N LEU A 230 -27.16 10.54 -10.04
CA LEU A 230 -26.37 9.34 -9.89
C LEU A 230 -26.07 8.72 -11.26
N TRP A 231 -24.80 8.60 -11.58
CA TRP A 231 -24.35 7.95 -12.80
C TRP A 231 -23.93 6.52 -12.51
N VAL A 232 -24.26 5.60 -13.40
CA VAL A 232 -23.78 4.23 -13.37
C VAL A 232 -22.28 4.25 -13.69
N ASN A 233 -21.46 3.76 -12.78
CA ASN A 233 -20.01 3.64 -12.99
C ASN A 233 -19.52 2.20 -13.08
N ASN A 234 -20.36 1.21 -12.75
CA ASN A 234 -20.09 -0.19 -13.00
C ASN A 234 -21.39 -1.01 -12.93
N VAL A 235 -21.51 -2.01 -13.81
CA VAL A 235 -22.59 -2.99 -13.81
C VAL A 235 -22.02 -4.38 -13.59
N LEU A 236 -22.46 -5.06 -12.53
CA LEU A 236 -21.96 -6.38 -12.17
C LEU A 236 -22.46 -7.45 -13.13
N GLN A 237 -21.54 -8.23 -13.68
CA GLN A 237 -21.88 -9.34 -14.57
C GLN A 237 -22.77 -10.37 -13.86
N GLY A 238 -23.78 -10.86 -14.56
CA GLY A 238 -24.77 -11.80 -14.01
C GLY A 238 -25.85 -11.15 -13.13
N SER A 239 -25.86 -9.82 -12.99
CA SER A 239 -26.89 -9.09 -12.25
C SER A 239 -28.12 -8.78 -13.10
N PRO A 240 -29.25 -8.42 -12.47
CA PRO A 240 -30.43 -7.92 -13.19
C PRO A 240 -30.17 -6.70 -14.07
N ALA A 241 -29.36 -5.75 -13.60
CA ALA A 241 -28.97 -4.59 -14.39
C ALA A 241 -28.20 -4.97 -15.65
N TYR A 242 -27.27 -5.92 -15.53
CA TYR A 242 -26.54 -6.45 -16.67
C TYR A 242 -27.48 -7.11 -17.69
N SER A 243 -28.42 -7.94 -17.22
CA SER A 243 -29.41 -8.62 -18.06
C SER A 243 -30.39 -7.66 -18.74
N ALA A 244 -30.70 -6.54 -18.08
CA ALA A 244 -31.53 -5.48 -18.63
C ALA A 244 -30.80 -4.60 -19.67
N GLY A 245 -29.46 -4.71 -19.77
CA GLY A 245 -28.66 -3.92 -20.70
C GLY A 245 -28.29 -2.52 -20.21
N ILE A 246 -28.41 -2.24 -18.91
CA ILE A 246 -27.96 -0.99 -18.29
C ILE A 246 -26.44 -0.86 -18.48
N LYS A 247 -25.94 0.34 -18.78
CA LYS A 247 -24.55 0.60 -19.12
C LYS A 247 -23.92 1.68 -18.26
N ASP A 248 -22.61 1.64 -18.17
CA ASP A 248 -21.82 2.69 -17.54
C ASP A 248 -22.06 4.04 -18.24
N GLY A 249 -22.14 5.10 -17.42
CA GLY A 249 -22.39 6.46 -17.88
C GLY A 249 -23.87 6.85 -18.00
N GLU A 250 -24.82 5.93 -17.83
CA GLU A 250 -26.24 6.26 -17.73
C GLU A 250 -26.55 6.98 -16.42
N VAL A 251 -27.41 8.01 -16.46
CA VAL A 251 -27.79 8.82 -15.30
C VAL A 251 -29.17 8.42 -14.83
N LEU A 252 -29.28 7.94 -13.59
CA LEU A 252 -30.57 7.56 -12.99
C LEU A 252 -31.41 8.79 -12.68
N ILE A 253 -32.62 8.81 -13.18
CA ILE A 253 -33.62 9.87 -12.97
C ILE A 253 -34.62 9.44 -11.90
N SER A 254 -35.29 8.30 -12.11
CA SER A 254 -36.33 7.84 -11.18
C SER A 254 -36.37 6.31 -11.10
N ILE A 255 -36.94 5.83 -9.99
CA ILE A 255 -37.35 4.45 -9.77
C ILE A 255 -38.81 4.45 -9.41
N ASN A 256 -39.66 3.70 -10.14
CA ASN A 256 -41.12 3.68 -9.97
C ASN A 256 -41.74 5.10 -9.95
N ASN A 257 -41.24 5.99 -10.84
CA ASN A 257 -41.61 7.41 -10.95
C ASN A 257 -41.20 8.29 -9.73
N ILE A 258 -40.44 7.75 -8.77
CA ILE A 258 -39.89 8.53 -7.66
C ILE A 258 -38.52 9.05 -8.08
N LEU A 259 -38.35 10.39 -8.08
CA LEU A 259 -37.03 11.00 -8.42
C LEU A 259 -35.93 10.61 -7.44
N ILE A 260 -34.83 10.15 -7.98
CA ILE A 260 -33.66 9.76 -7.19
C ILE A 260 -32.59 10.86 -7.25
N ARG A 261 -32.64 11.78 -6.29
CA ARG A 261 -31.83 13.00 -6.29
C ARG A 261 -30.38 12.77 -5.84
N ASN A 262 -30.16 11.79 -4.98
CA ASN A 262 -28.84 11.54 -4.42
C ASN A 262 -28.67 10.08 -3.96
N TYR A 263 -27.47 9.74 -3.51
CA TYR A 263 -27.13 8.37 -3.08
C TYR A 263 -27.96 7.91 -1.86
N SER A 264 -28.29 8.81 -0.94
CA SER A 264 -29.12 8.46 0.23
C SER A 264 -30.53 8.01 -0.18
N TYR A 265 -31.15 8.72 -1.15
CA TYR A 265 -32.45 8.32 -1.70
C TYR A 265 -32.40 6.97 -2.39
N PHE A 266 -31.36 6.73 -3.22
CA PHE A 266 -31.18 5.45 -3.88
C PHE A 266 -31.01 4.30 -2.87
N ASN A 267 -30.16 4.50 -1.89
CA ASN A 267 -29.88 3.49 -0.87
C ASN A 267 -31.14 3.17 -0.04
N SER A 268 -31.85 4.21 0.42
CA SER A 268 -33.09 4.04 1.18
C SER A 268 -34.18 3.34 0.36
N PHE A 269 -34.28 3.60 -0.95
CA PHE A 269 -35.20 2.89 -1.82
C PHE A 269 -34.81 1.42 -1.90
N MET A 270 -33.56 1.11 -2.23
CA MET A 270 -33.08 -0.26 -2.42
C MET A 270 -33.12 -1.10 -1.13
N GLU A 271 -32.87 -0.52 0.03
CA GLU A 271 -32.97 -1.21 1.32
C GLU A 271 -34.37 -1.69 1.65
N ASN A 272 -35.41 -1.03 1.12
CA ASN A 272 -36.82 -1.39 1.30
C ASN A 272 -37.36 -2.34 0.24
N THR A 273 -36.56 -2.71 -0.79
CA THR A 273 -36.96 -3.66 -1.83
C THR A 273 -36.75 -5.11 -1.40
N THR A 274 -37.51 -6.00 -2.01
CA THR A 274 -37.43 -7.46 -1.80
C THR A 274 -37.00 -8.20 -3.05
N ALA A 275 -36.47 -9.39 -2.88
CA ALA A 275 -36.18 -10.29 -4.00
C ALA A 275 -37.46 -10.67 -4.74
N GLY A 276 -37.41 -10.60 -6.09
CA GLY A 276 -38.56 -10.84 -6.95
C GLY A 276 -39.41 -9.60 -7.24
N GLU A 277 -39.12 -8.48 -6.61
CA GLU A 277 -39.83 -7.21 -6.87
C GLU A 277 -39.44 -6.67 -8.25
N ASN A 278 -40.48 -6.22 -9.01
CA ASN A 278 -40.30 -5.51 -10.28
C ASN A 278 -40.19 -4.01 -10.02
N ILE A 279 -39.14 -3.41 -10.56
CA ILE A 279 -38.91 -1.95 -10.50
C ILE A 279 -38.84 -1.39 -11.92
N PHE A 280 -39.42 -0.22 -12.10
CA PHE A 280 -39.35 0.56 -13.33
C PHE A 280 -38.32 1.66 -13.20
N LEU A 281 -37.29 1.63 -14.04
CA LEU A 281 -36.14 2.52 -14.01
C LEU A 281 -36.17 3.47 -15.18
N HIS A 282 -35.99 4.77 -14.91
CA HIS A 282 -35.79 5.79 -15.92
C HIS A 282 -34.37 6.35 -15.81
N PHE A 283 -33.62 6.27 -16.90
CA PHE A 283 -32.27 6.81 -17.07
C PHE A 283 -32.24 7.82 -18.22
N ILE A 284 -31.24 8.69 -18.24
CA ILE A 284 -30.84 9.50 -19.39
C ILE A 284 -29.43 9.12 -19.81
N PHE A 285 -29.21 8.95 -21.11
CA PHE A 285 -27.89 8.73 -21.69
C PHE A 285 -27.75 9.49 -23.01
N ASN A 286 -26.74 10.35 -23.13
CA ASN A 286 -26.50 11.20 -24.30
C ASN A 286 -27.77 11.98 -24.75
N GLY A 287 -28.50 12.51 -23.77
CA GLY A 287 -29.72 13.30 -24.02
C GLY A 287 -30.94 12.49 -24.45
N LYS A 288 -30.90 11.16 -24.37
CA LYS A 288 -32.01 10.26 -24.67
C LYS A 288 -32.52 9.60 -23.40
N ASP A 289 -33.84 9.55 -23.25
CA ASP A 289 -34.51 8.80 -22.18
C ASP A 289 -34.41 7.29 -22.46
N LEU A 290 -34.07 6.53 -21.44
CA LEU A 290 -34.01 5.08 -21.45
C LEU A 290 -34.87 4.52 -20.32
N TYR A 291 -35.63 3.49 -20.60
CA TYR A 291 -36.53 2.88 -19.63
C TYR A 291 -36.27 1.39 -19.53
N TYR A 292 -36.16 0.91 -18.30
CA TYR A 292 -35.94 -0.49 -18.02
C TYR A 292 -36.95 -1.02 -17.01
N ASN A 293 -37.50 -2.19 -17.26
CA ASN A 293 -38.29 -2.94 -16.29
C ASN A 293 -37.45 -4.11 -15.78
N VAL A 294 -37.12 -4.12 -14.49
CA VAL A 294 -36.12 -5.02 -13.92
C VAL A 294 -36.69 -5.76 -12.72
N THR A 295 -36.63 -7.08 -12.76
CA THR A 295 -36.94 -7.93 -11.60
C THR A 295 -35.70 -8.08 -10.73
N LEU A 296 -35.76 -7.66 -9.48
CA LEU A 296 -34.66 -7.76 -8.53
C LEU A 296 -34.45 -9.21 -8.10
N ILE A 297 -33.19 -9.61 -7.93
CA ILE A 297 -32.81 -10.92 -7.39
C ILE A 297 -32.48 -10.84 -5.90
N ASP A 298 -32.37 -11.99 -5.24
CA ASP A 298 -31.93 -12.08 -3.85
C ASP A 298 -30.45 -11.70 -3.73
N LYS A 299 -30.18 -10.62 -2.99
CA LYS A 299 -28.83 -10.09 -2.76
C LYS A 299 -27.93 -11.16 -2.14
N TYR A 300 -28.42 -11.93 -1.16
CA TYR A 300 -27.65 -12.98 -0.51
C TYR A 300 -27.21 -14.05 -1.51
N LYS A 301 -28.14 -14.57 -2.33
CA LYS A 301 -27.85 -15.59 -3.34
C LYS A 301 -26.88 -15.11 -4.41
N PHE A 302 -26.98 -13.83 -4.83
CA PHE A 302 -26.02 -13.28 -5.77
C PHE A 302 -24.61 -13.26 -5.18
N TYR A 303 -24.44 -12.74 -3.95
CA TYR A 303 -23.13 -12.70 -3.30
C TYR A 303 -22.60 -14.10 -2.97
N GLU A 304 -23.46 -15.02 -2.56
CA GLU A 304 -23.08 -16.44 -2.32
C GLU A 304 -22.45 -17.09 -3.57
N ASN A 305 -23.01 -16.81 -4.76
CA ASN A 305 -22.54 -17.40 -6.02
C ASN A 305 -21.31 -16.71 -6.61
N TYR A 306 -21.22 -15.40 -6.51
CA TYR A 306 -20.19 -14.62 -7.22
C TYR A 306 -19.13 -14.00 -6.29
N TYR A 307 -19.48 -13.73 -5.04
CA TYR A 307 -18.63 -12.99 -4.09
C TYR A 307 -18.79 -13.52 -2.66
N PRO A 308 -18.54 -14.81 -2.37
CA PRO A 308 -18.90 -15.44 -1.09
C PRO A 308 -18.26 -14.77 0.12
N ASN A 309 -17.05 -14.24 -0.03
CA ASN A 309 -16.31 -13.54 1.04
C ASN A 309 -16.93 -12.17 1.43
N TYR A 310 -17.80 -11.61 0.59
CA TYR A 310 -18.50 -10.34 0.84
C TYR A 310 -19.97 -10.55 1.19
N ASN A 311 -20.40 -11.80 1.38
CA ASN A 311 -21.78 -12.12 1.68
C ASN A 311 -22.08 -11.87 3.17
N SER A 312 -23.34 -11.53 3.45
CA SER A 312 -23.84 -11.30 4.79
C SER A 312 -25.23 -11.88 4.98
N PRO A 313 -25.52 -12.53 6.14
CA PRO A 313 -26.87 -13.01 6.46
C PRO A 313 -27.96 -11.92 6.37
N SER A 314 -27.60 -10.66 6.59
CA SER A 314 -28.51 -9.50 6.47
C SER A 314 -29.00 -9.23 5.04
N TYR A 315 -28.38 -9.83 4.03
CA TYR A 315 -28.77 -9.67 2.63
C TYR A 315 -29.91 -10.61 2.20
N LYS A 316 -30.28 -11.61 3.01
CA LYS A 316 -31.35 -12.57 2.68
C LYS A 316 -32.68 -11.89 2.43
N GLY A 317 -33.30 -12.19 1.28
CA GLY A 317 -34.59 -11.64 0.87
C GLY A 317 -34.54 -10.18 0.41
N LYS A 318 -33.40 -9.49 0.49
CA LYS A 318 -33.25 -8.11 -0.02
C LYS A 318 -33.14 -8.12 -1.54
N GLY A 319 -33.78 -7.12 -2.15
CA GLY A 319 -33.68 -6.88 -3.60
C GLY A 319 -32.28 -6.44 -4.01
N PHE A 320 -31.79 -6.93 -5.13
CA PHE A 320 -30.50 -6.60 -5.67
C PHE A 320 -30.56 -6.25 -7.16
N LEU A 321 -30.07 -5.06 -7.52
CA LEU A 321 -30.03 -4.57 -8.90
C LEU A 321 -28.69 -4.86 -9.57
N GLY A 322 -27.58 -4.73 -8.84
CA GLY A 322 -26.24 -5.02 -9.33
C GLY A 322 -25.56 -3.89 -10.09
N VAL A 323 -25.81 -2.64 -9.68
CA VAL A 323 -25.13 -1.45 -10.18
C VAL A 323 -24.31 -0.78 -9.09
N SER A 324 -23.18 -0.21 -9.46
CA SER A 324 -22.45 0.78 -8.68
C SER A 324 -22.74 2.15 -9.28
N MET A 325 -23.10 3.11 -8.43
CA MET A 325 -23.43 4.47 -8.86
C MET A 325 -22.66 5.49 -8.04
N ALA A 326 -22.27 6.58 -8.69
CA ALA A 326 -21.64 7.72 -8.04
C ALA A 326 -22.27 9.03 -8.52
N TYR A 327 -22.40 10.02 -7.62
CA TYR A 327 -22.92 11.32 -7.98
C TYR A 327 -21.99 11.99 -8.99
N MET A 328 -22.54 12.39 -10.13
CA MET A 328 -21.80 12.94 -11.29
C MET A 328 -20.61 12.05 -11.74
N ASN A 329 -20.72 10.74 -11.59
CA ASN A 329 -19.67 9.76 -11.91
C ASN A 329 -18.31 10.09 -11.28
N SER A 330 -18.31 10.60 -10.06
CA SER A 330 -17.10 11.04 -9.38
C SER A 330 -17.03 10.55 -7.93
N THR A 331 -15.83 10.35 -7.43
CA THR A 331 -15.56 10.05 -6.02
C THR A 331 -15.04 11.30 -5.33
N PHE A 332 -15.63 11.61 -4.17
CA PHE A 332 -15.34 12.81 -3.39
C PHE A 332 -14.76 12.43 -2.04
N SER A 333 -13.72 13.14 -1.63
CA SER A 333 -13.04 12.95 -0.34
C SER A 333 -12.93 14.28 0.41
N ASP A 334 -12.86 14.19 1.73
CA ASP A 334 -12.56 15.34 2.57
C ASP A 334 -11.07 15.68 2.49
N PRO A 335 -10.70 16.85 1.95
CA PRO A 335 -9.30 17.22 1.84
C PRO A 335 -8.61 17.31 3.20
N LYS A 336 -9.30 17.78 4.25
CA LYS A 336 -8.77 17.80 5.63
C LYS A 336 -8.57 16.39 6.17
N GLY A 337 -9.54 15.50 5.95
CA GLY A 337 -9.48 14.12 6.38
C GLY A 337 -8.26 13.39 5.84
N ILE A 338 -7.95 13.56 4.54
CA ILE A 338 -6.76 12.94 3.92
C ILE A 338 -5.46 13.42 4.59
N ILE A 339 -5.26 14.73 4.76
CA ILE A 339 -4.06 15.25 5.41
C ILE A 339 -4.01 14.84 6.89
N SER A 340 -5.14 14.83 7.59
CA SER A 340 -5.20 14.36 8.98
C SER A 340 -4.78 12.89 9.11
N MET A 341 -5.23 12.03 8.20
CA MET A 341 -4.81 10.61 8.18
C MET A 341 -3.32 10.45 7.86
N LEU A 342 -2.77 11.28 6.97
CA LEU A 342 -1.35 11.23 6.61
C LEU A 342 -0.44 11.79 7.72
N SER A 343 -0.86 12.87 8.39
CA SER A 343 -0.09 13.54 9.46
C SER A 343 -0.27 12.88 10.83
N ASN A 344 -1.34 12.15 11.05
CA ASN A 344 -1.60 11.41 12.27
C ASN A 344 -2.16 10.01 12.00
N PRO A 345 -1.39 9.16 11.29
CA PRO A 345 -1.89 7.87 10.80
C PRO A 345 -2.25 6.91 11.93
N PHE A 346 -1.68 7.07 13.11
CA PHE A 346 -1.87 6.19 14.25
C PHE A 346 -3.04 6.58 15.18
N SER A 347 -3.83 7.59 14.81
CA SER A 347 -4.98 8.04 15.62
C SER A 347 -6.06 6.97 15.82
N GLY A 348 -6.25 6.08 14.84
CA GLY A 348 -7.17 4.94 14.91
C GLY A 348 -6.56 3.65 15.49
N GLY A 349 -5.26 3.65 15.83
CA GLY A 349 -4.53 2.50 16.35
C GLY A 349 -3.25 2.21 15.56
N ILE A 350 -2.29 1.57 16.23
CA ILE A 350 -0.94 1.33 15.67
C ILE A 350 -1.02 0.46 14.41
N LEU A 351 -1.71 -0.67 14.46
CA LEU A 351 -1.80 -1.59 13.33
C LEU A 351 -2.51 -0.96 12.12
N GLN A 352 -3.62 -0.28 12.35
CA GLN A 352 -4.37 0.41 11.30
C GLN A 352 -3.54 1.50 10.63
N GLY A 353 -2.79 2.28 11.42
CA GLY A 353 -1.90 3.32 10.91
C GLY A 353 -0.77 2.75 10.06
N PHE A 354 -0.14 1.65 10.48
CA PHE A 354 0.89 0.98 9.69
C PHE A 354 0.33 0.44 8.37
N ILE A 355 -0.81 -0.24 8.39
CA ILE A 355 -1.47 -0.75 7.18
C ILE A 355 -1.74 0.41 6.23
N PHE A 356 -2.33 1.51 6.72
CA PHE A 356 -2.64 2.69 5.91
C PHE A 356 -1.37 3.26 5.24
N ILE A 357 -0.30 3.52 6.01
CA ILE A 357 0.94 4.09 5.48
C ILE A 357 1.61 3.15 4.47
N ILE A 358 1.65 1.84 4.72
CA ILE A 358 2.27 0.88 3.81
C ILE A 358 1.48 0.77 2.50
N THR A 359 0.17 0.95 2.54
CA THR A 359 -0.70 0.81 1.36
C THR A 359 -0.80 2.05 0.48
N LEU A 360 -0.19 3.19 0.84
CA LEU A 360 -0.26 4.42 0.03
C LEU A 360 0.11 4.24 -1.45
N PRO A 361 1.12 3.43 -1.84
CA PRO A 361 1.41 3.19 -3.26
C PRO A 361 0.28 2.48 -4.00
N PHE A 362 -0.40 1.54 -3.32
CA PHE A 362 -1.46 0.73 -3.91
C PHE A 362 -2.78 1.51 -4.09
N ILE A 363 -2.99 2.54 -3.28
CA ILE A 363 -4.16 3.44 -3.39
C ILE A 363 -3.88 4.72 -4.19
N GLY A 364 -2.69 4.82 -4.82
CA GLY A 364 -2.33 5.93 -5.69
C GLY A 364 -1.98 7.24 -4.97
N LEU A 365 -1.69 7.19 -3.66
CA LEU A 365 -1.30 8.36 -2.86
C LEU A 365 0.21 8.49 -2.66
N SER A 366 1.01 7.58 -3.19
CA SER A 366 2.47 7.75 -3.19
C SER A 366 3.07 7.18 -4.48
N PRO A 367 3.85 7.97 -5.27
CA PRO A 367 4.12 9.40 -5.02
C PRO A 367 2.84 10.23 -5.08
N PHE A 368 2.79 11.33 -4.33
CA PHE A 368 1.63 12.23 -4.35
C PHE A 368 1.35 12.69 -5.76
N PRO A 369 0.16 12.44 -6.33
CA PRO A 369 -0.16 12.85 -7.68
C PRO A 369 -0.24 14.38 -7.79
N SER A 370 0.01 14.92 -8.99
CA SER A 370 0.04 16.36 -9.22
C SER A 370 -1.29 17.05 -8.83
N TYR A 371 -2.40 16.41 -9.08
CA TYR A 371 -3.71 16.92 -8.71
C TYR A 371 -3.87 17.06 -7.18
N PHE A 372 -3.32 16.14 -6.41
CA PHE A 372 -3.30 16.21 -4.95
C PHE A 372 -2.44 17.40 -4.50
N GLN A 373 -1.25 17.56 -5.09
CA GLN A 373 -0.31 18.61 -4.74
C GLN A 373 -0.88 20.02 -4.96
N SER A 374 -1.72 20.22 -5.98
CA SER A 374 -2.29 21.53 -6.35
C SER A 374 -3.36 22.05 -5.39
N VAL A 375 -3.94 21.18 -4.58
CA VAL A 375 -5.05 21.53 -3.65
C VAL A 375 -4.54 22.07 -2.31
N TYR A 376 -3.33 21.67 -1.91
CA TYR A 376 -2.80 21.93 -0.58
C TYR A 376 -1.76 23.04 -0.58
N LEU A 377 -1.76 23.85 0.51
CA LEU A 377 -0.75 24.87 0.74
C LEU A 377 0.42 24.27 1.51
N THR A 378 1.62 24.52 1.01
CA THR A 378 2.88 24.05 1.61
C THR A 378 3.66 25.24 2.22
N PRO A 379 4.49 25.03 3.28
CA PRO A 379 5.19 26.10 3.97
C PRO A 379 6.30 26.78 3.13
N PHE A 380 6.72 26.10 2.07
CA PHE A 380 7.67 26.61 1.07
C PHE A 380 7.29 26.06 -0.31
N SER A 381 8.07 26.39 -1.35
CA SER A 381 7.76 26.04 -2.75
C SER A 381 7.28 24.57 -2.92
N PRO A 382 6.09 24.36 -3.47
CA PRO A 382 5.56 23.01 -3.72
C PRO A 382 6.48 22.15 -4.59
N ILE A 383 7.25 22.77 -5.50
CA ILE A 383 8.21 22.10 -6.39
C ILE A 383 9.31 21.38 -5.59
N LEU A 384 9.67 21.87 -4.41
CA LEU A 384 10.66 21.25 -3.52
C LEU A 384 9.97 20.41 -2.44
N PHE A 385 8.86 20.90 -1.90
CA PHE A 385 8.16 20.25 -0.79
C PHE A 385 7.73 18.83 -1.10
N TRP A 386 6.97 18.63 -2.17
CA TRP A 386 6.41 17.33 -2.50
C TRP A 386 7.45 16.28 -2.90
N PRO A 387 8.49 16.61 -3.70
CA PRO A 387 9.60 15.66 -3.93
C PRO A 387 10.31 15.25 -2.65
N ILE A 388 10.58 16.18 -1.71
CA ILE A 388 11.21 15.83 -0.42
C ILE A 388 10.31 14.90 0.40
N ALA A 389 9.01 15.20 0.51
CA ALA A 389 8.05 14.35 1.20
C ALA A 389 7.98 12.94 0.56
N ASN A 390 7.96 12.86 -0.77
CA ASN A 390 8.00 11.59 -1.49
C ASN A 390 9.32 10.84 -1.25
N ILE A 391 10.47 11.51 -1.26
CA ILE A 391 11.78 10.90 -0.95
C ILE A 391 11.76 10.30 0.46
N PHE A 392 11.28 11.03 1.47
CA PHE A 392 11.19 10.52 2.84
C PHE A 392 10.30 9.28 2.92
N TYR A 393 9.13 9.33 2.27
CA TYR A 393 8.23 8.19 2.21
C TYR A 393 8.89 6.96 1.55
N TRP A 394 9.54 7.13 0.39
CA TRP A 394 10.12 6.00 -0.33
C TRP A 394 11.38 5.44 0.34
N ILE A 395 12.17 6.27 1.03
CA ILE A 395 13.26 5.77 1.88
C ILE A 395 12.69 4.96 3.04
N PHE A 396 11.62 5.42 3.69
CA PHE A 396 10.91 4.64 4.71
C PHE A 396 10.47 3.29 4.13
N TRP A 397 9.71 3.31 3.03
CA TRP A 397 9.06 2.12 2.48
C TRP A 397 10.07 1.08 2.00
N ILE A 398 11.07 1.47 1.22
CA ILE A 398 12.11 0.57 0.70
C ILE A 398 12.98 0.02 1.82
N ASN A 399 13.39 0.84 2.80
CA ASN A 399 14.16 0.36 3.95
C ASN A 399 13.35 -0.63 4.79
N LEU A 400 12.07 -0.38 5.01
CA LEU A 400 11.20 -1.33 5.71
C LEU A 400 11.14 -2.66 4.97
N MET A 401 10.84 -2.64 3.66
CA MET A 401 10.74 -3.86 2.86
C MET A 401 12.06 -4.64 2.81
N LEU A 402 13.19 -3.94 2.60
CA LEU A 402 14.51 -4.57 2.58
C LEU A 402 14.88 -5.16 3.94
N GLY A 403 14.59 -4.43 5.03
CA GLY A 403 14.83 -4.89 6.40
C GLY A 403 13.99 -6.13 6.76
N LEU A 404 12.69 -6.12 6.41
CA LEU A 404 11.78 -7.25 6.63
C LEU A 404 12.20 -8.47 5.80
N THR A 405 12.51 -8.27 4.53
CA THR A 405 12.94 -9.37 3.64
C THR A 405 14.23 -10.01 4.14
N ASN A 406 15.24 -9.20 4.50
CA ASN A 406 16.50 -9.73 5.02
C ASN A 406 16.41 -10.28 6.45
N ALA A 407 15.36 -9.96 7.21
CA ALA A 407 15.07 -10.59 8.48
C ALA A 407 14.40 -11.96 8.37
N LEU A 408 13.89 -12.35 7.17
CA LEU A 408 13.28 -13.67 6.97
C LEU A 408 14.25 -14.82 7.27
N PRO A 409 13.77 -15.93 7.84
CA PRO A 409 14.57 -17.12 8.07
C PRO A 409 14.81 -17.92 6.76
N LEU A 410 15.30 -17.25 5.74
CA LEU A 410 15.51 -17.75 4.39
C LEU A 410 16.99 -17.62 4.01
N LEU A 411 17.69 -18.76 3.83
CA LEU A 411 19.03 -18.75 3.25
C LEU A 411 18.96 -18.44 1.74
N PRO A 412 19.83 -17.57 1.20
CA PRO A 412 21.04 -17.00 1.80
C PRO A 412 20.87 -15.60 2.44
N LEU A 413 19.66 -15.18 2.83
CA LEU A 413 19.45 -13.90 3.49
C LEU A 413 20.03 -13.89 4.92
N ASP A 414 20.27 -12.70 5.46
CA ASP A 414 20.88 -12.51 6.79
C ASP A 414 20.10 -13.19 7.91
N GLY A 415 18.77 -13.09 7.90
CA GLY A 415 17.90 -13.74 8.87
C GLY A 415 18.06 -15.27 8.87
N GLY A 416 18.32 -15.88 7.71
CA GLY A 416 18.62 -17.31 7.61
C GLY A 416 19.89 -17.71 8.36
N TYR A 417 20.96 -16.92 8.27
CA TYR A 417 22.19 -17.15 9.02
C TYR A 417 22.02 -16.90 10.52
N VAL A 418 21.26 -15.84 10.89
CA VAL A 418 20.94 -15.54 12.30
C VAL A 418 20.17 -16.69 12.92
N LEU A 419 19.14 -17.21 12.24
CA LEU A 419 18.36 -18.33 12.71
C LEU A 419 19.20 -19.60 12.86
N LYS A 420 20.02 -19.94 11.86
CA LYS A 420 20.93 -21.08 11.90
C LYS A 420 21.84 -21.04 13.13
N ASP A 421 22.49 -19.90 13.39
CA ASP A 421 23.36 -19.73 14.54
C ASP A 421 22.60 -19.78 15.87
N MET A 422 21.36 -19.27 15.92
CA MET A 422 20.50 -19.37 17.09
C MET A 422 20.13 -20.83 17.39
N ILE A 423 19.68 -21.57 16.38
CA ILE A 423 19.33 -23.00 16.54
C ILE A 423 20.54 -23.81 16.98
N SER A 424 21.71 -23.62 16.33
CA SER A 424 22.96 -24.29 16.72
C SER A 424 23.31 -24.02 18.18
N GLY A 425 23.15 -22.76 18.63
CA GLY A 425 23.42 -22.38 20.02
C GLY A 425 22.48 -23.05 21.04
N LEU A 426 21.19 -23.16 20.68
CA LEU A 426 20.21 -23.86 21.52
C LEU A 426 20.51 -25.35 21.62
N LEU A 427 20.78 -26.02 20.49
CA LEU A 427 21.11 -27.44 20.45
C LEU A 427 22.39 -27.77 21.25
N GLU A 428 23.39 -26.91 21.18
CA GLU A 428 24.60 -27.04 21.97
C GLU A 428 24.34 -26.94 23.49
N ARG A 429 23.51 -25.98 23.89
CA ARG A 429 23.11 -25.83 25.30
C ARG A 429 22.42 -27.07 25.86
N TYR A 430 21.65 -27.78 25.03
CA TYR A 430 21.00 -29.03 25.40
C TYR A 430 21.86 -30.28 25.12
N LYS A 431 23.15 -30.09 24.77
CA LYS A 431 24.11 -31.16 24.48
C LYS A 431 23.66 -32.16 23.40
N VAL A 432 22.92 -31.65 22.39
CA VAL A 432 22.48 -32.50 21.26
C VAL A 432 23.64 -32.82 20.37
N MET A 433 23.83 -34.11 20.07
CA MET A 433 24.88 -34.59 19.14
C MET A 433 24.56 -34.09 17.70
N LYS A 434 25.58 -33.81 16.90
CA LYS A 434 25.44 -33.31 15.50
C LYS A 434 24.63 -32.00 15.37
N ASN A 435 24.79 -31.14 16.36
CA ASN A 435 24.04 -29.86 16.44
C ASN A 435 24.09 -29.00 15.15
N GLU A 436 25.22 -28.93 14.46
CA GLU A 436 25.38 -28.17 13.22
C GLU A 436 24.61 -28.79 12.03
N SER A 437 24.65 -30.11 11.90
CA SER A 437 23.89 -30.80 10.85
C SER A 437 22.39 -30.64 11.02
N ILE A 438 21.91 -30.75 12.26
CA ILE A 438 20.50 -30.53 12.59
C ILE A 438 20.09 -29.07 12.33
N ALA A 439 20.89 -28.10 12.78
CA ALA A 439 20.64 -26.69 12.56
C ALA A 439 20.58 -26.34 11.06
N ASN A 440 21.49 -26.91 10.25
CA ASN A 440 21.44 -26.78 8.79
C ASN A 440 20.15 -27.35 8.21
N GLY A 441 19.78 -28.57 8.59
CA GLY A 441 18.55 -29.21 8.11
C GLY A 441 17.29 -28.41 8.43
N VAL A 442 17.17 -27.92 9.67
CA VAL A 442 16.04 -27.08 10.09
C VAL A 442 16.04 -25.73 9.34
N SER A 443 17.21 -25.10 9.18
CA SER A 443 17.30 -23.84 8.45
C SER A 443 16.92 -23.98 6.97
N ILE A 444 17.32 -25.08 6.32
CA ILE A 444 16.92 -25.38 4.93
C ILE A 444 15.40 -25.63 4.86
N ALA A 445 14.85 -26.44 5.79
CA ALA A 445 13.41 -26.71 5.81
C ALA A 445 12.57 -25.44 5.99
N LEU A 446 13.00 -24.54 6.89
CA LEU A 446 12.34 -23.24 7.08
C LEU A 446 12.51 -22.33 5.86
N SER A 447 13.68 -22.34 5.22
CA SER A 447 13.88 -21.60 3.97
C SER A 447 12.96 -22.07 2.85
N LEU A 448 12.77 -23.38 2.71
CA LEU A 448 11.82 -23.93 1.74
C LEU A 448 10.37 -23.59 2.09
N LEU A 449 10.02 -23.60 3.38
CA LEU A 449 8.69 -23.18 3.83
C LEU A 449 8.43 -21.68 3.49
N VAL A 450 9.39 -20.79 3.77
CA VAL A 450 9.27 -19.37 3.42
C VAL A 450 9.11 -19.19 1.92
N LEU A 451 9.93 -19.86 1.11
CA LEU A 451 9.83 -19.81 -0.34
C LEU A 451 8.46 -20.33 -0.81
N PHE A 452 7.98 -21.42 -0.23
CA PHE A 452 6.64 -21.95 -0.53
C PHE A 452 5.56 -20.93 -0.20
N LEU A 453 5.57 -20.29 0.99
CA LEU A 453 4.58 -19.30 1.39
C LEU A 453 4.59 -18.08 0.45
N ILE A 454 5.77 -17.62 0.01
CA ILE A 454 5.87 -16.53 -0.97
C ILE A 454 5.27 -16.95 -2.31
N LEU A 455 5.61 -18.11 -2.84
CA LEU A 455 5.11 -18.59 -4.13
C LEU A 455 3.60 -18.89 -4.08
N TRP A 456 3.12 -19.40 -2.94
CA TRP A 456 1.71 -19.72 -2.72
C TRP A 456 0.78 -18.53 -2.99
N GLN A 457 1.15 -17.33 -2.56
CA GLN A 457 0.38 -16.10 -2.76
C GLN A 457 0.13 -15.76 -4.24
N PHE A 458 1.05 -16.17 -5.12
CA PHE A 458 0.94 -15.91 -6.56
C PHE A 458 0.32 -17.09 -7.31
N ILE A 459 0.57 -18.31 -6.87
CA ILE A 459 0.15 -19.53 -7.58
C ILE A 459 -1.30 -19.88 -7.26
N TYR A 460 -1.67 -19.89 -5.96
CA TYR A 460 -2.99 -20.35 -5.52
C TYR A 460 -4.16 -19.65 -6.22
N PRO A 461 -4.26 -18.28 -6.22
CA PRO A 461 -5.41 -17.62 -6.81
C PRO A 461 -5.48 -17.73 -8.35
N ARG A 462 -4.45 -18.28 -9.01
CA ARG A 462 -4.45 -18.50 -10.45
C ARG A 462 -4.86 -19.90 -10.84
N ILE A 463 -4.67 -20.86 -9.95
CA ILE A 463 -5.03 -22.27 -10.18
C ILE A 463 -6.43 -22.56 -9.68
N PHE A 464 -6.73 -22.13 -8.48
CA PHE A 464 -7.99 -22.39 -7.78
C PHE A 464 -8.88 -21.13 -7.77
#